data_1502d3f10520f67d87ce3275e7d7387c
#
_entry.id   1502d3f10520f67d87ce3275e7d7387c
#
_cell.length_a   1.000
_cell.length_b   1.000
_cell.length_c   1.000
_cell.angle_alpha   90.00
_cell.angle_beta   90.00
_cell.angle_gamma   90.00
#
_symmetry.space_group_name_H-M   'P 1'
#
loop_
_entity.id
_entity.type
_entity.pdbx_description
1 polymer ?
#
loop_
_entity_poly.entity_id
_entity_poly.type
_entity_poly.pdbx_seq_one_letter_code
_entity_poly.pdbx_strand_id
1 'polypeptide(L)'
;YVSKYDPTKIVIKADGQALGKGVVLPRSPEGARETILDFMVRKSLREAGERVLIQKRLEGQEVSVIAFMSNQIGLLVPARDYKRAYDGDAGPNTGGMGGYAPNENLSRETLYRIHDVILRRTQFAMRSEGIPYRGVLYAGIMLTDEGPKVLEFNVRRGDPEAQLQLPRLITPLLPAMEATMRETLDPDMVRSDSR
;
A
#
# COMPACT_ATOMS: atom_id res chain seq x y z
N TYR A 1 12.63 8.26 -22.88
CA TYR A 1 11.25 8.23 -22.35
C TYR A 1 11.02 9.31 -21.30
N VAL A 2 11.84 9.35 -20.25
CA VAL A 2 11.70 10.31 -19.12
C VAL A 2 11.78 11.78 -19.58
N SER A 3 12.57 12.09 -20.60
CA SER A 3 12.69 13.45 -21.14
C SER A 3 11.40 14.02 -21.74
N LYS A 4 10.39 13.18 -21.94
CA LYS A 4 9.08 13.59 -22.48
C LYS A 4 8.08 13.99 -21.38
N TYR A 5 8.41 13.78 -20.12
CA TYR A 5 7.53 14.03 -18.98
C TYR A 5 8.13 15.06 -18.04
N ASP A 6 7.27 15.84 -17.40
CA ASP A 6 7.66 16.67 -16.26
C ASP A 6 8.15 15.75 -15.12
N PRO A 7 9.42 15.86 -14.69
CA PRO A 7 9.99 15.00 -13.67
C PRO A 7 9.26 15.10 -12.32
N THR A 8 8.64 16.25 -12.04
CA THR A 8 7.87 16.45 -10.81
C THR A 8 6.53 15.73 -10.81
N LYS A 9 6.07 15.26 -11.99
CA LYS A 9 4.80 14.53 -12.19
C LYS A 9 4.97 13.03 -12.33
N ILE A 10 6.17 12.51 -12.10
CA ILE A 10 6.45 11.07 -12.16
C ILE A 10 7.04 10.54 -10.85
N VAL A 11 6.93 9.24 -10.68
CA VAL A 11 7.60 8.46 -9.64
C VAL A 11 8.41 7.38 -10.32
N ILE A 12 9.65 7.19 -9.91
CA ILE A 12 10.52 6.11 -10.36
C ILE A 12 10.58 5.06 -9.25
N LYS A 13 10.24 3.82 -9.59
CA LYS A 13 10.25 2.70 -8.65
C LYS A 13 11.14 1.58 -9.19
N ALA A 14 11.95 0.98 -8.33
CA ALA A 14 12.56 -0.31 -8.63
C ALA A 14 11.48 -1.38 -8.76
N ASP A 15 11.58 -2.28 -9.75
CA ASP A 15 10.60 -3.35 -9.97
C ASP A 15 10.74 -4.49 -8.95
N GLY A 16 11.94 -4.70 -8.42
CA GLY A 16 12.22 -5.72 -7.40
C GLY A 16 12.04 -5.22 -5.97
N GLN A 17 12.16 -6.15 -5.02
CA GLN A 17 12.06 -5.85 -3.58
C GLN A 17 13.25 -5.02 -3.10
N ALA A 18 13.01 -3.77 -2.74
CA ALA A 18 14.03 -2.81 -2.32
C ALA A 18 13.85 -2.31 -0.87
N LEU A 19 13.08 -3.02 -0.04
CA LEU A 19 12.86 -2.72 1.38
C LEU A 19 12.47 -1.25 1.66
N GLY A 20 11.59 -0.69 0.82
CA GLY A 20 11.12 0.70 0.91
C GLY A 20 12.10 1.75 0.36
N LYS A 21 13.29 1.36 -0.11
CA LYS A 21 14.30 2.28 -0.65
C LYS A 21 14.24 2.49 -2.17
N GLY A 22 13.39 1.72 -2.85
CA GLY A 22 13.30 1.70 -4.31
C GLY A 22 12.31 2.71 -4.91
N VAL A 23 11.86 3.74 -4.17
CA VAL A 23 10.89 4.73 -4.64
C VAL A 23 11.50 6.12 -4.58
N VAL A 24 11.60 6.80 -5.73
CA VAL A 24 12.14 8.15 -5.84
C VAL A 24 11.17 9.08 -6.54
N LEU A 25 10.98 10.25 -5.95
CA LEU A 25 10.22 11.37 -6.50
C LEU A 25 11.21 12.40 -7.04
N PRO A 26 11.56 12.36 -8.33
CA PRO A 26 12.55 13.27 -8.87
C PRO A 26 12.04 14.70 -8.86
N ARG A 27 12.97 15.66 -8.72
CA ARG A 27 12.66 17.10 -8.71
C ARG A 27 13.14 17.81 -9.95
N SER A 28 13.97 17.15 -10.77
CA SER A 28 14.50 17.67 -12.02
C SER A 28 14.71 16.54 -13.03
N PRO A 29 14.86 16.87 -14.33
CA PRO A 29 15.21 15.89 -15.36
C PRO A 29 16.54 15.16 -15.06
N GLU A 30 17.51 15.89 -14.53
CA GLU A 30 18.82 15.36 -14.14
C GLU A 30 18.69 14.38 -13.00
N GLY A 31 17.88 14.71 -11.96
CA GLY A 31 17.58 13.83 -10.84
C GLY A 31 16.87 12.56 -11.27
N ALA A 32 15.94 12.65 -12.21
CA ALA A 32 15.28 11.48 -12.79
C ALA A 32 16.26 10.57 -13.54
N ARG A 33 17.12 11.17 -14.37
CA ARG A 33 18.16 10.43 -15.09
C ARG A 33 19.15 9.77 -14.14
N GLU A 34 19.60 10.50 -13.14
CA GLU A 34 20.55 10.00 -12.14
C GLU A 34 19.98 8.82 -11.36
N THR A 35 18.71 8.88 -10.96
CA THR A 35 18.02 7.76 -10.30
C THR A 35 18.01 6.50 -11.16
N ILE A 36 17.70 6.64 -12.46
CA ILE A 36 17.69 5.51 -13.38
C ILE A 36 19.09 4.93 -13.55
N LEU A 37 20.11 5.78 -13.71
CA LEU A 37 21.51 5.34 -13.80
C LEU A 37 21.96 4.63 -12.52
N ASP A 38 21.56 5.15 -11.36
CA ASP A 38 21.90 4.57 -10.07
C ASP A 38 21.29 3.16 -9.90
N PHE A 39 20.00 3.02 -10.22
CA PHE A 39 19.32 1.73 -10.07
C PHE A 39 19.78 0.70 -11.11
N MET A 40 19.72 1.06 -12.40
CA MET A 40 19.88 0.11 -13.51
C MET A 40 21.34 -0.13 -13.90
N VAL A 41 22.22 0.87 -13.77
CA VAL A 41 23.60 0.80 -14.22
C VAL A 41 24.58 0.57 -13.06
N ARG A 42 24.52 1.42 -12.01
CA ARG A 42 25.37 1.29 -10.83
C ARG A 42 24.91 0.19 -9.89
N LYS A 43 23.67 -0.30 -10.08
CA LYS A 43 23.06 -1.40 -9.30
C LYS A 43 23.06 -1.14 -7.79
N SER A 44 22.80 0.09 -7.36
CA SER A 44 22.73 0.45 -5.94
C SER A 44 21.72 -0.40 -5.15
N LEU A 45 20.66 -0.86 -5.83
CA LEU A 45 19.65 -1.78 -5.29
C LEU A 45 19.87 -3.25 -5.74
N ARG A 46 21.05 -3.58 -6.27
CA ARG A 46 21.38 -4.91 -6.81
C ARG A 46 20.34 -5.34 -7.87
N GLU A 47 19.87 -6.58 -7.84
CA GLU A 47 18.89 -7.13 -8.79
C GLU A 47 17.54 -6.39 -8.76
N ALA A 48 17.15 -5.83 -7.61
CA ALA A 48 15.89 -5.11 -7.48
C ALA A 48 15.79 -3.89 -8.40
N GLY A 49 16.93 -3.29 -8.78
CA GLY A 49 17.00 -2.12 -9.65
C GLY A 49 17.23 -2.43 -11.13
N GLU A 50 17.29 -3.69 -11.55
CA GLU A 50 17.53 -4.05 -12.95
C GLU A 50 16.44 -3.56 -13.91
N ARG A 51 15.22 -3.46 -13.41
CA ARG A 51 14.09 -2.84 -14.11
C ARG A 51 13.50 -1.73 -13.23
N VAL A 52 12.98 -0.70 -13.86
CA VAL A 52 12.30 0.39 -13.19
C VAL A 52 10.90 0.59 -13.76
N LEU A 53 9.99 0.96 -12.89
CA LEU A 53 8.66 1.43 -13.23
C LEU A 53 8.65 2.96 -13.17
N ILE A 54 8.11 3.58 -14.21
CA ILE A 54 7.88 5.03 -14.24
C ILE A 54 6.38 5.24 -14.21
N GLN A 55 5.88 5.77 -13.12
CA GLN A 55 4.46 5.96 -12.86
C GLN A 55 4.12 7.45 -12.77
N LYS A 56 2.86 7.80 -13.07
CA LYS A 56 2.31 9.13 -12.77
C LYS A 56 2.37 9.36 -11.26
N ARG A 57 2.90 10.49 -10.83
CA ARG A 57 2.81 10.91 -9.43
C ARG A 57 1.36 11.23 -9.12
N LEU A 58 0.85 10.58 -8.08
CA LEU A 58 -0.48 10.83 -7.56
C LEU A 58 -0.41 11.90 -6.48
N GLU A 59 -1.45 12.72 -6.40
CA GLU A 59 -1.64 13.74 -5.39
C GLU A 59 -2.92 13.44 -4.62
N GLY A 60 -2.91 13.62 -3.31
CA GLY A 60 -4.03 13.31 -2.43
C GLY A 60 -3.59 12.88 -1.05
N GLN A 61 -4.47 12.23 -0.32
CA GLN A 61 -4.20 11.69 1.00
C GLN A 61 -3.92 10.19 0.93
N GLU A 62 -2.84 9.75 1.53
CA GLU A 62 -2.55 8.33 1.68
C GLU A 62 -3.44 7.69 2.75
N VAL A 63 -3.89 6.46 2.48
CA VAL A 63 -4.61 5.61 3.43
C VAL A 63 -4.12 4.18 3.31
N SER A 64 -3.96 3.53 4.46
CA SER A 64 -3.61 2.12 4.57
C SER A 64 -4.88 1.29 4.73
N VAL A 65 -5.21 0.46 3.73
CA VAL A 65 -6.32 -0.48 3.78
C VAL A 65 -5.76 -1.89 3.83
N ILE A 66 -5.95 -2.54 4.96
CA ILE A 66 -5.39 -3.87 5.24
C ILE A 66 -6.53 -4.86 5.45
N ALA A 67 -6.38 -6.04 4.87
CA ALA A 67 -7.38 -7.10 4.94
C ALA A 67 -6.75 -8.47 5.12
N PHE A 68 -7.46 -9.37 5.79
CA PHE A 68 -7.30 -10.80 5.58
C PHE A 68 -7.97 -11.18 4.27
N MET A 69 -7.27 -11.87 3.41
CA MET A 69 -7.76 -12.26 2.08
C MET A 69 -7.51 -13.74 1.83
N SER A 70 -8.57 -14.44 1.42
CA SER A 70 -8.52 -15.83 0.94
C SER A 70 -9.72 -16.11 0.02
N ASN A 71 -10.68 -16.94 0.42
CA ASN A 71 -11.99 -17.13 -0.24
C ASN A 71 -12.87 -15.87 -0.13
N GLN A 72 -12.76 -15.17 1.00
CA GLN A 72 -13.41 -13.91 1.32
C GLN A 72 -12.38 -12.85 1.74
N ILE A 73 -12.85 -11.64 1.98
CA ILE A 73 -12.04 -10.49 2.38
C ILE A 73 -12.59 -9.95 3.70
N GLY A 74 -11.79 -10.05 4.77
CA GLY A 74 -12.08 -9.46 6.07
C GLY A 74 -11.26 -8.18 6.27
N LEU A 75 -11.92 -7.02 6.24
CA LEU A 75 -11.26 -5.73 6.38
C LEU A 75 -10.90 -5.43 7.83
N LEU A 76 -9.68 -4.98 8.06
CA LEU A 76 -9.29 -4.27 9.27
C LEU A 76 -9.70 -2.81 9.17
N VAL A 77 -9.77 -2.12 10.32
CA VAL A 77 -10.05 -0.68 10.34
C VAL A 77 -8.99 0.08 9.51
N PRO A 78 -9.40 0.93 8.57
CA PRO A 78 -8.44 1.70 7.78
C PRO A 78 -7.63 2.65 8.65
N ALA A 79 -6.34 2.80 8.34
CA ALA A 79 -5.42 3.62 9.10
C ALA A 79 -4.78 4.70 8.21
N ARG A 80 -4.27 5.74 8.84
CA ARG A 80 -3.35 6.68 8.23
C ARG A 80 -2.00 6.58 8.91
N ASP A 81 -0.95 6.42 8.11
CA ASP A 81 0.44 6.46 8.53
C ASP A 81 1.07 7.80 8.09
N TYR A 82 1.78 8.45 9.00
CA TYR A 82 2.58 9.64 8.71
C TYR A 82 4.01 9.23 8.43
N LYS A 83 4.39 9.24 7.16
CA LYS A 83 5.71 8.78 6.69
C LYS A 83 6.75 9.88 6.62
N ARG A 84 6.33 11.15 6.61
CA ARG A 84 7.26 12.28 6.50
C ARG A 84 7.92 12.60 7.83
N ALA A 85 9.21 12.94 7.76
CA ALA A 85 10.04 13.15 8.95
C ALA A 85 9.73 14.44 9.73
N TYR A 86 9.10 15.44 9.08
CA TYR A 86 8.88 16.78 9.66
C TYR A 86 7.41 17.14 9.72
N ASP A 87 7.08 18.08 10.59
CA ASP A 87 5.74 18.64 10.75
C ASP A 87 5.16 19.16 9.42
N GLY A 88 3.84 19.11 9.30
CA GLY A 88 3.15 19.51 8.08
C GLY A 88 3.31 18.55 6.92
N ASP A 89 3.57 17.26 7.19
CA ASP A 89 3.78 16.22 6.18
C ASP A 89 4.93 16.56 5.22
N ALA A 90 6.03 17.07 5.77
CA ALA A 90 7.20 17.55 5.05
C ALA A 90 8.45 16.69 5.29
N GLY A 91 9.47 16.89 4.45
CA GLY A 91 10.76 16.20 4.57
C GLY A 91 10.81 14.85 3.82
N PRO A 92 11.86 14.04 4.08
CA PRO A 92 12.01 12.73 3.46
C PRO A 92 11.01 11.73 4.03
N ASN A 93 10.70 10.69 3.25
CA ASN A 93 9.94 9.54 3.74
C ASN A 93 10.77 8.75 4.75
N THR A 94 10.08 8.25 5.78
CA THR A 94 10.61 7.32 6.80
C THR A 94 9.88 5.97 6.71
N GLY A 95 10.17 5.08 7.64
CA GLY A 95 9.42 3.82 7.81
C GLY A 95 8.03 4.01 8.45
N GLY A 96 7.76 5.19 9.01
CA GLY A 96 6.54 5.57 9.73
C GLY A 96 6.91 6.35 10.99
N MET A 97 6.29 7.52 11.16
CA MET A 97 6.51 8.38 12.35
C MET A 97 5.40 8.20 13.39
N GLY A 98 4.34 7.53 13.01
CA GLY A 98 3.15 7.29 13.81
C GLY A 98 1.91 7.34 12.93
N GLY A 99 0.76 7.06 13.51
CA GLY A 99 -0.48 7.04 12.73
C GLY A 99 -1.72 7.00 13.62
N TYR A 100 -2.86 6.94 12.98
CA TYR A 100 -4.15 6.78 13.68
C TYR A 100 -5.12 5.88 12.90
N ALA A 101 -6.04 5.29 13.62
CA ALA A 101 -7.18 4.53 13.12
C ALA A 101 -8.39 4.74 14.04
N PRO A 102 -9.62 4.85 13.53
CA PRO A 102 -9.98 4.82 12.11
C PRO A 102 -9.52 6.08 11.35
N ASN A 103 -9.39 5.98 10.04
CA ASN A 103 -9.17 7.16 9.20
C ASN A 103 -10.52 7.86 8.94
N GLU A 104 -10.76 8.95 9.64
CA GLU A 104 -12.03 9.71 9.59
C GLU A 104 -12.30 10.34 8.22
N ASN A 105 -11.25 10.57 7.41
CA ASN A 105 -11.39 11.13 6.07
C ASN A 105 -11.80 10.09 5.02
N LEU A 106 -11.87 8.82 5.39
CA LEU A 106 -12.29 7.74 4.50
C LEU A 106 -13.78 7.44 4.67
N SER A 107 -14.60 7.91 3.73
CA SER A 107 -16.03 7.61 3.75
C SER A 107 -16.32 6.12 3.56
N ARG A 108 -17.46 5.66 4.07
CA ARG A 108 -17.93 4.27 3.86
C ARG A 108 -18.06 3.93 2.38
N GLU A 109 -18.54 4.86 1.56
CA GLU A 109 -18.67 4.69 0.11
C GLU A 109 -17.30 4.47 -0.54
N THR A 110 -16.30 5.29 -0.18
CA THR A 110 -14.93 5.16 -0.69
C THR A 110 -14.30 3.84 -0.24
N LEU A 111 -14.51 3.43 1.02
CA LEU A 111 -14.04 2.14 1.52
C LEU A 111 -14.68 0.97 0.76
N TYR A 112 -16.00 1.04 0.51
CA TYR A 112 -16.69 0.04 -0.30
C TYR A 112 -16.11 -0.03 -1.73
N ARG A 113 -15.84 1.13 -2.35
CA ARG A 113 -15.21 1.19 -3.67
C ARG A 113 -13.80 0.58 -3.67
N ILE A 114 -12.99 0.83 -2.65
CA ILE A 114 -11.67 0.20 -2.48
C ILE A 114 -11.82 -1.32 -2.35
N HIS A 115 -12.75 -1.78 -1.52
CA HIS A 115 -13.02 -3.20 -1.35
C HIS A 115 -13.40 -3.85 -2.67
N ASP A 116 -14.38 -3.30 -3.40
CA ASP A 116 -14.95 -3.92 -4.59
C ASP A 116 -14.03 -3.79 -5.82
N VAL A 117 -13.51 -2.59 -6.08
CA VAL A 117 -12.75 -2.31 -7.30
C VAL A 117 -11.27 -2.64 -7.18
N ILE A 118 -10.70 -2.62 -5.97
CA ILE A 118 -9.28 -2.89 -5.76
C ILE A 118 -9.08 -4.29 -5.18
N LEU A 119 -9.57 -4.54 -3.96
CA LEU A 119 -9.26 -5.80 -3.26
C LEU A 119 -9.90 -7.01 -3.94
N ARG A 120 -11.19 -6.95 -4.26
CA ARG A 120 -11.89 -8.07 -4.94
C ARG A 120 -11.33 -8.35 -6.33
N ARG A 121 -10.98 -7.30 -7.09
CA ARG A 121 -10.34 -7.51 -8.40
C ARG A 121 -8.95 -8.11 -8.28
N THR A 122 -8.17 -7.70 -7.28
CA THR A 122 -6.88 -8.32 -7.00
C THR A 122 -7.03 -9.79 -6.62
N GLN A 123 -7.97 -10.10 -5.73
CA GLN A 123 -8.29 -11.49 -5.34
C GLN A 123 -8.68 -12.32 -6.58
N PHE A 124 -9.56 -11.79 -7.41
CA PHE A 124 -10.00 -12.46 -8.64
C PHE A 124 -8.84 -12.67 -9.61
N ALA A 125 -8.02 -11.65 -9.86
CA ALA A 125 -6.87 -11.74 -10.77
C ALA A 125 -5.86 -12.80 -10.32
N MET A 126 -5.48 -12.80 -9.04
CA MET A 126 -4.58 -13.81 -8.47
C MET A 126 -5.13 -15.24 -8.65
N ARG A 127 -6.43 -15.41 -8.44
CA ARG A 127 -7.11 -16.70 -8.64
C ARG A 127 -7.13 -17.12 -10.10
N SER A 128 -7.41 -16.20 -11.00
CA SER A 128 -7.47 -16.45 -12.45
C SER A 128 -6.11 -16.86 -13.02
N GLU A 129 -5.03 -16.38 -12.42
CA GLU A 129 -3.65 -16.75 -12.80
C GLU A 129 -3.14 -18.01 -12.10
N GLY A 130 -4.00 -18.71 -11.35
CA GLY A 130 -3.64 -19.98 -10.68
C GLY A 130 -2.79 -19.80 -9.41
N ILE A 131 -2.66 -18.57 -8.89
CA ILE A 131 -1.91 -18.24 -7.68
C ILE A 131 -2.83 -17.64 -6.60
N PRO A 132 -3.83 -18.40 -6.09
CA PRO A 132 -4.78 -17.87 -5.12
C PRO A 132 -4.07 -17.34 -3.88
N TYR A 133 -4.39 -16.09 -3.51
CA TYR A 133 -3.78 -15.45 -2.37
C TYR A 133 -4.44 -15.87 -1.06
N ARG A 134 -3.63 -16.14 -0.04
CA ARG A 134 -4.07 -16.43 1.34
C ARG A 134 -3.15 -15.72 2.31
N GLY A 135 -3.69 -14.76 3.06
CA GLY A 135 -2.89 -14.00 4.02
C GLY A 135 -3.38 -12.58 4.24
N VAL A 136 -2.48 -11.76 4.74
CA VAL A 136 -2.72 -10.33 4.94
C VAL A 136 -2.30 -9.57 3.69
N LEU A 137 -3.25 -8.90 3.04
CA LEU A 137 -2.96 -7.95 1.97
C LEU A 137 -3.07 -6.54 2.49
N TYR A 138 -2.01 -5.76 2.33
CA TYR A 138 -1.98 -4.34 2.60
C TYR A 138 -2.00 -3.61 1.26
N ALA A 139 -3.03 -2.80 1.03
CA ALA A 139 -3.12 -1.88 -0.08
C ALA A 139 -2.83 -0.45 0.40
N GLY A 140 -1.71 0.12 -0.06
CA GLY A 140 -1.42 1.55 0.04
C GLY A 140 -2.22 2.30 -1.02
N ILE A 141 -3.12 3.17 -0.59
CA ILE A 141 -4.07 3.86 -1.45
C ILE A 141 -3.84 5.36 -1.37
N MET A 142 -3.84 6.03 -2.52
CA MET A 142 -3.95 7.48 -2.61
C MET A 142 -5.41 7.85 -2.90
N LEU A 143 -6.01 8.64 -2.02
CA LEU A 143 -7.33 9.24 -2.24
C LEU A 143 -7.13 10.48 -3.10
N THR A 144 -7.41 10.35 -4.39
CA THR A 144 -7.30 11.45 -5.36
C THR A 144 -8.69 11.99 -5.70
N ASP A 145 -8.76 13.15 -6.37
CA ASP A 145 -10.01 13.74 -6.88
C ASP A 145 -10.71 12.81 -7.89
N GLU A 146 -9.95 11.94 -8.58
CA GLU A 146 -10.50 10.92 -9.48
C GLU A 146 -10.96 9.64 -8.76
N GLY A 147 -10.82 9.58 -7.42
CA GLY A 147 -11.11 8.44 -6.56
C GLY A 147 -9.85 7.69 -6.09
N PRO A 148 -10.04 6.55 -5.43
CA PRO A 148 -8.93 5.80 -4.86
C PRO A 148 -8.04 5.17 -5.94
N LYS A 149 -6.72 5.34 -5.81
CA LYS A 149 -5.70 4.77 -6.68
C LYS A 149 -4.69 3.98 -5.86
N VAL A 150 -4.26 2.83 -6.38
CA VAL A 150 -3.26 1.99 -5.71
C VAL A 150 -1.87 2.60 -5.88
N LEU A 151 -1.15 2.72 -4.76
CA LEU A 151 0.27 3.07 -4.73
C LEU A 151 1.14 1.81 -4.81
N GLU A 152 0.83 0.85 -3.93
CA GLU A 152 1.54 -0.43 -3.82
C GLU A 152 0.71 -1.46 -3.06
N PHE A 153 1.09 -2.73 -3.17
CA PHE A 153 0.64 -3.80 -2.31
C PHE A 153 1.81 -4.31 -1.45
N ASN A 154 1.49 -4.69 -0.21
CA ASN A 154 2.39 -5.41 0.67
C ASN A 154 1.69 -6.68 1.18
N VAL A 155 2.46 -7.75 1.40
CA VAL A 155 1.96 -9.07 1.83
C VAL A 155 2.19 -9.30 3.33
N ARG A 156 2.10 -8.24 4.10
CA ARG A 156 2.33 -8.19 5.55
C ARG A 156 1.49 -7.08 6.17
N ARG A 157 1.45 -7.05 7.50
CA ARG A 157 0.96 -5.88 8.22
C ARG A 157 1.95 -4.73 8.10
N GLY A 158 1.45 -3.51 8.25
CA GLY A 158 2.29 -2.33 8.33
C GLY A 158 2.81 -2.07 9.75
N ASP A 159 3.81 -1.26 9.84
CA ASP A 159 4.31 -0.60 11.03
C ASP A 159 4.28 0.91 10.75
N PRO A 160 3.40 1.70 11.40
CA PRO A 160 2.69 1.45 12.67
C PRO A 160 1.27 0.86 12.58
N GLU A 161 0.76 0.46 11.41
CA GLU A 161 -0.65 0.05 11.26
C GLU A 161 -1.03 -1.15 12.14
N ALA A 162 -0.12 -2.09 12.39
CA ALA A 162 -0.40 -3.22 13.27
C ALA A 162 -0.73 -2.74 14.70
N GLN A 163 0.02 -1.78 15.22
CA GLN A 163 -0.18 -1.21 16.55
C GLN A 163 -1.48 -0.40 16.64
N LEU A 164 -1.96 0.14 15.53
CA LEU A 164 -3.21 0.89 15.45
C LEU A 164 -4.44 -0.02 15.32
N GLN A 165 -4.31 -1.12 14.59
CA GLN A 165 -5.43 -1.98 14.21
C GLN A 165 -5.68 -3.12 15.21
N LEU A 166 -4.61 -3.75 15.73
CA LEU A 166 -4.75 -4.93 16.60
C LEU A 166 -5.46 -4.62 17.92
N PRO A 167 -5.17 -3.51 18.63
CA PRO A 167 -5.90 -3.16 19.84
C PRO A 167 -7.39 -2.88 19.61
N ARG A 168 -7.77 -2.57 18.39
CA ARG A 168 -9.16 -2.29 18.00
C ARG A 168 -9.91 -3.52 17.51
N LEU A 169 -9.23 -4.64 17.30
CA LEU A 169 -9.86 -5.88 16.87
C LEU A 169 -10.64 -6.48 18.03
N ILE A 170 -11.97 -6.57 17.92
CA ILE A 170 -12.85 -7.14 18.96
C ILE A 170 -13.07 -8.63 18.79
N THR A 171 -12.69 -9.19 17.64
CA THR A 171 -12.71 -10.63 17.39
C THR A 171 -11.31 -11.23 17.60
N PRO A 172 -11.20 -12.49 18.04
CA PRO A 172 -9.91 -13.13 18.22
C PRO A 172 -9.10 -13.20 16.95
N LEU A 173 -7.83 -12.81 17.00
CA LEU A 173 -6.94 -12.73 15.84
C LEU A 173 -6.62 -14.12 15.26
N LEU A 174 -6.26 -15.08 16.11
CA LEU A 174 -5.80 -16.39 15.67
C LEU A 174 -6.86 -17.18 14.86
N PRO A 175 -8.13 -17.24 15.26
CA PRO A 175 -9.18 -17.87 14.45
C PRO A 175 -9.32 -17.25 13.05
N ALA A 176 -9.22 -15.92 12.93
CA ALA A 176 -9.29 -15.24 11.64
C ALA A 176 -8.08 -15.61 10.74
N MET A 177 -6.88 -15.72 11.33
CA MET A 177 -5.68 -16.16 10.62
C MET A 177 -5.81 -17.61 10.13
N GLU A 178 -6.26 -18.52 11.00
CA GLU A 178 -6.47 -19.93 10.64
C GLU A 178 -7.54 -20.09 9.55
N ALA A 179 -8.67 -19.38 9.69
CA ALA A 179 -9.74 -19.40 8.68
C ALA A 179 -9.25 -18.86 7.33
N THR A 180 -8.39 -17.83 7.33
CA THR A 180 -7.76 -17.31 6.12
C THR A 180 -6.93 -18.39 5.42
N MET A 181 -6.11 -19.11 6.17
CA MET A 181 -5.27 -20.18 5.60
C MET A 181 -6.07 -21.39 5.10
N ARG A 182 -7.18 -21.71 5.76
CA ARG A 182 -8.09 -22.81 5.40
C ARG A 182 -9.13 -22.44 4.34
N GLU A 183 -9.16 -21.19 3.87
CA GLU A 183 -10.19 -20.66 2.93
C GLU A 183 -11.62 -20.76 3.49
N THR A 184 -11.77 -20.62 4.78
CA THR A 184 -13.05 -20.59 5.50
C THR A 184 -13.32 -19.25 6.17
N LEU A 185 -12.63 -18.21 5.73
CA LEU A 185 -12.77 -16.86 6.28
C LEU A 185 -14.20 -16.35 6.06
N ASP A 186 -14.82 -15.94 7.16
CA ASP A 186 -16.02 -15.13 7.18
C ASP A 186 -15.60 -13.68 7.52
N PRO A 187 -16.04 -12.67 6.75
CA PRO A 187 -15.73 -11.28 7.05
C PRO A 187 -16.05 -10.84 8.49
N ASP A 188 -17.09 -11.42 9.10
CA ASP A 188 -17.48 -11.17 10.50
C ASP A 188 -16.46 -11.68 11.53
N MET A 189 -15.52 -12.53 11.12
CA MET A 189 -14.38 -12.91 11.96
C MET A 189 -13.34 -11.77 12.10
N VAL A 190 -13.50 -10.67 11.36
CA VAL A 190 -12.57 -9.53 11.37
C VAL A 190 -13.35 -8.26 11.69
N ARG A 191 -13.84 -8.16 12.92
CA ARG A 191 -14.56 -6.97 13.39
C ARG A 191 -13.68 -6.12 14.29
N SER A 192 -13.73 -4.83 14.05
CA SER A 192 -13.01 -3.82 14.83
C SER A 192 -13.96 -2.87 15.54
N ASP A 193 -13.52 -2.36 16.70
CA ASP A 193 -14.21 -1.26 17.39
C ASP A 193 -14.15 0.00 16.48
N SER A 194 -15.29 0.66 16.34
CA SER A 194 -15.45 1.88 15.55
C SER A 194 -15.19 3.17 16.33
N ARG A 195 -14.93 3.07 17.64
CA ARG A 195 -14.67 4.24 18.52
C ARG A 195 -13.26 4.74 18.38
#